data_596d5b74de10b1341663f80c6dea8b5f
#
_entry.id   596d5b74de10b1341663f80c6dea8b5f
#
_cell.length_a   1.000
_cell.length_b   1.000
_cell.length_c   1.000
_cell.angle_alpha   90.00
_cell.angle_beta   90.00
_cell.angle_gamma   90.00
#
_symmetry.space_group_name_H-M   'P 1'
#
loop_
_entity.id
_entity.type
_entity.pdbx_description
1 polymer ?
#
loop_
_entity_poly.entity_id
_entity_poly.type
_entity_poly.pdbx_seq_one_letter_code
_entity_poly.pdbx_strand_id
1 'polypeptide(L)'
;MSLAQFLAEYEPHVHITAFVLGSARLSVFFMTAPFFGNAVAGMVVRSAVVLALYLIVHPMVLASVAPLMPAEGGGWVLLVALLLKEIFLGFVLGWLAGLAFWAVESAGLFIDNQRGASQASLSDPLSGDQSSPTGAFMLQSTCYAFFASGAFAAMLGLIYSTYECWPVGELLPSALFTKPGAALFFGERMAGLAALTVLISAPIVLACLFADAALGLVNRFAPQLNVYVISMPVKCGVASFLLLFYFAVLMTDAAERFAAFGIDLATFRAFIP
;
A
#
# COMPACT_ATOMS: atom_id res chain seq x y z
N MET A 1 42.77 -22.53 11.94
CA MET A 1 41.87 -22.53 10.77
C MET A 1 42.27 -21.36 9.89
N SER A 2 42.70 -21.60 8.65
CA SER A 2 43.08 -20.50 7.76
C SER A 2 41.83 -19.78 7.28
N LEU A 3 41.92 -18.48 6.91
CA LEU A 3 40.80 -17.69 6.36
C LEU A 3 40.18 -18.39 5.15
N ALA A 4 40.99 -19.03 4.33
CA ALA A 4 40.56 -19.81 3.16
C ALA A 4 39.72 -21.03 3.53
N GLN A 5 40.06 -21.75 4.63
CA GLN A 5 39.29 -22.88 5.13
C GLN A 5 37.94 -22.42 5.72
N PHE A 6 37.93 -21.31 6.45
CA PHE A 6 36.70 -20.70 6.97
C PHE A 6 35.76 -20.24 5.84
N LEU A 7 36.29 -19.61 4.80
CA LEU A 7 35.51 -19.15 3.65
C LEU A 7 34.98 -20.31 2.79
N ALA A 8 35.74 -21.44 2.73
CA ALA A 8 35.28 -22.64 2.01
C ALA A 8 34.18 -23.38 2.77
N GLU A 9 34.20 -23.37 4.10
CA GLU A 9 33.20 -24.02 4.95
C GLU A 9 31.90 -23.18 5.07
N TYR A 10 32.01 -21.83 4.98
CA TYR A 10 30.90 -20.93 5.19
C TYR A 10 30.13 -20.58 3.89
N GLU A 11 30.63 -20.98 2.73
CA GLU A 11 30.03 -20.73 1.40
C GLU A 11 29.38 -19.31 1.25
N PRO A 12 30.15 -18.22 1.36
CA PRO A 12 29.60 -16.86 1.45
C PRO A 12 28.77 -16.48 0.24
N HIS A 13 29.02 -17.09 -0.92
CA HIS A 13 28.25 -16.85 -2.14
C HIS A 13 26.79 -17.33 -2.01
N VAL A 14 26.54 -18.43 -1.26
CA VAL A 14 25.19 -18.94 -1.00
C VAL A 14 24.43 -17.98 -0.08
N HIS A 15 25.10 -17.50 0.97
CA HIS A 15 24.51 -16.55 1.90
C HIS A 15 24.17 -15.21 1.24
N ILE A 16 25.05 -14.70 0.37
CA ILE A 16 24.83 -13.46 -0.37
C ILE A 16 23.63 -13.64 -1.33
N THR A 17 23.57 -14.75 -2.06
CA THR A 17 22.45 -15.01 -2.97
C THR A 17 21.14 -15.19 -2.21
N ALA A 18 21.13 -15.91 -1.10
CA ALA A 18 19.97 -16.03 -0.23
C ALA A 18 19.51 -14.66 0.30
N PHE A 19 20.47 -13.79 0.68
CA PHE A 19 20.18 -12.42 1.11
C PHE A 19 19.52 -11.60 -0.01
N VAL A 20 20.11 -11.60 -1.21
CA VAL A 20 19.58 -10.82 -2.35
C VAL A 20 18.17 -11.29 -2.73
N LEU A 21 17.98 -12.60 -2.88
CA LEU A 21 16.69 -13.16 -3.26
C LEU A 21 15.64 -12.97 -2.16
N GLY A 22 15.97 -13.34 -0.93
CA GLY A 22 14.99 -13.30 0.16
C GLY A 22 14.63 -11.90 0.63
N SER A 23 15.55 -10.93 0.59
CA SER A 23 15.25 -9.54 0.94
C SER A 23 14.48 -8.80 -0.15
N ALA A 24 14.52 -9.26 -1.40
CA ALA A 24 13.84 -8.60 -2.52
C ALA A 24 12.32 -8.52 -2.30
N ARG A 25 11.67 -9.60 -1.85
CA ARG A 25 10.23 -9.62 -1.54
C ARG A 25 9.85 -8.57 -0.50
N LEU A 26 10.58 -8.54 0.62
CA LEU A 26 10.34 -7.57 1.70
C LEU A 26 10.64 -6.14 1.24
N SER A 27 11.73 -5.93 0.52
CA SER A 27 12.10 -4.60 0.02
C SER A 27 11.01 -4.03 -0.87
N VAL A 28 10.54 -4.79 -1.85
CA VAL A 28 9.49 -4.33 -2.78
C VAL A 28 8.15 -4.18 -2.06
N PHE A 29 7.81 -5.09 -1.14
CA PHE A 29 6.63 -4.94 -0.30
C PHE A 29 6.61 -3.60 0.44
N PHE A 30 7.68 -3.27 1.18
CA PHE A 30 7.77 -2.01 1.93
C PHE A 30 7.95 -0.77 1.05
N MET A 31 8.41 -0.93 -0.19
CA MET A 31 8.41 0.18 -1.16
C MET A 31 7.03 0.48 -1.72
N THR A 32 6.21 -0.56 -1.91
CA THR A 32 4.87 -0.43 -2.49
C THR A 32 3.85 -0.02 -1.43
N ALA A 33 3.99 -0.48 -0.19
CA ALA A 33 3.04 -0.22 0.88
C ALA A 33 3.08 1.24 1.36
N PRO A 34 1.95 1.97 1.37
CA PRO A 34 1.91 3.41 1.67
C PRO A 34 2.23 3.75 3.12
N PHE A 35 2.02 2.84 4.06
CA PHE A 35 2.31 3.06 5.49
C PHE A 35 3.82 3.13 5.82
N PHE A 36 4.70 2.82 4.87
CA PHE A 36 6.13 3.08 4.89
C PHE A 36 6.56 4.08 3.80
N GLY A 37 5.66 4.91 3.32
CA GLY A 37 5.94 5.96 2.35
C GLY A 37 7.03 6.94 2.85
N ASN A 38 7.60 7.71 1.93
CA ASN A 38 8.69 8.66 2.23
C ASN A 38 8.33 9.69 3.31
N ALA A 39 7.04 10.00 3.47
CA ALA A 39 6.54 10.89 4.50
C ALA A 39 6.59 10.28 5.92
N VAL A 40 6.60 8.94 6.03
CA VAL A 40 6.57 8.21 7.32
C VAL A 40 7.96 7.70 7.68
N ALA A 41 8.67 7.10 6.72
CA ALA A 41 9.99 6.52 6.95
C ALA A 41 10.93 6.82 5.79
N GLY A 42 12.05 7.47 6.09
CA GLY A 42 13.12 7.68 5.10
C GLY A 42 13.72 6.35 4.61
N MET A 43 14.39 6.39 3.46
CA MET A 43 14.96 5.21 2.81
C MET A 43 15.88 4.39 3.74
N VAL A 44 16.64 5.04 4.61
CA VAL A 44 17.56 4.41 5.57
C VAL A 44 16.79 3.61 6.63
N VAL A 45 15.72 4.17 7.18
CA VAL A 45 14.88 3.49 8.18
C VAL A 45 14.19 2.28 7.55
N ARG A 46 13.67 2.44 6.34
CA ARG A 46 13.03 1.36 5.59
C ARG A 46 14.00 0.20 5.31
N SER A 47 15.21 0.48 4.84
CA SER A 47 16.22 -0.55 4.59
C SER A 47 16.67 -1.24 5.88
N ALA A 48 16.79 -0.51 6.99
CA ALA A 48 17.09 -1.10 8.28
C ALA A 48 15.99 -2.05 8.78
N VAL A 49 14.72 -1.66 8.62
CA VAL A 49 13.56 -2.52 8.94
C VAL A 49 13.55 -3.77 8.08
N VAL A 50 13.74 -3.64 6.76
CA VAL A 50 13.80 -4.79 5.84
C VAL A 50 14.91 -5.74 6.25
N LEU A 51 16.11 -5.22 6.57
CA LEU A 51 17.24 -6.04 7.01
C LEU A 51 16.92 -6.78 8.30
N ALA A 52 16.38 -6.10 9.30
CA ALA A 52 16.01 -6.72 10.58
C ALA A 52 14.98 -7.84 10.41
N LEU A 53 13.94 -7.60 9.59
CA LEU A 53 12.90 -8.58 9.31
C LEU A 53 13.42 -9.76 8.49
N TYR A 54 14.33 -9.50 7.54
CA TYR A 54 14.95 -10.55 6.74
C TYR A 54 15.78 -11.51 7.58
N LEU A 55 16.51 -11.03 8.60
CA LEU A 55 17.33 -11.88 9.46
C LEU A 55 16.52 -13.02 10.11
N ILE A 56 15.25 -12.79 10.39
CA ILE A 56 14.33 -13.81 10.94
C ILE A 56 14.08 -14.93 9.93
N VAL A 57 13.96 -14.59 8.65
CA VAL A 57 13.61 -15.52 7.56
C VAL A 57 14.86 -16.16 6.92
N HIS A 58 16.05 -15.59 7.18
CA HIS A 58 17.30 -16.00 6.57
C HIS A 58 17.57 -17.53 6.60
N PRO A 59 17.39 -18.23 7.73
CA PRO A 59 17.67 -19.68 7.76
C PRO A 59 16.73 -20.48 6.84
N MET A 60 15.47 -20.08 6.73
CA MET A 60 14.48 -20.71 5.86
C MET A 60 14.79 -20.46 4.38
N VAL A 61 15.14 -19.22 4.03
CA VAL A 61 15.56 -18.85 2.67
C VAL A 61 16.84 -19.57 2.27
N LEU A 62 17.81 -19.66 3.17
CA LEU A 62 19.06 -20.37 2.95
C LEU A 62 18.81 -21.84 2.62
N ALA A 63 17.95 -22.51 3.38
CA ALA A 63 17.60 -23.92 3.14
C ALA A 63 16.95 -24.15 1.77
N SER A 64 16.19 -23.17 1.25
CA SER A 64 15.54 -23.27 -0.06
C SER A 64 16.46 -22.91 -1.23
N VAL A 65 17.48 -22.07 -1.01
CA VAL A 65 18.38 -21.56 -2.07
C VAL A 65 19.66 -22.42 -2.18
N ALA A 66 20.18 -22.94 -1.08
CA ALA A 66 21.43 -23.73 -1.06
C ALA A 66 21.46 -24.88 -2.09
N PRO A 67 20.40 -25.70 -2.25
CA PRO A 67 20.43 -26.80 -3.22
C PRO A 67 20.39 -26.35 -4.69
N LEU A 68 20.07 -25.09 -4.97
CA LEU A 68 19.98 -24.54 -6.34
C LEU A 68 21.29 -23.95 -6.83
N MET A 69 22.29 -23.82 -5.96
CA MET A 69 23.59 -23.26 -6.34
C MET A 69 24.36 -24.27 -7.18
N PRO A 70 24.62 -23.97 -8.47
CA PRO A 70 25.46 -24.84 -9.28
C PRO A 70 26.90 -24.76 -8.78
N ALA A 71 27.53 -25.91 -8.66
CA ALA A 71 28.95 -26.01 -8.37
C ALA A 71 29.84 -25.36 -9.45
N GLU A 72 29.31 -25.17 -10.67
CA GLU A 72 29.97 -24.51 -11.79
C GLU A 72 28.98 -23.52 -12.44
N GLY A 73 29.29 -22.26 -12.34
CA GLY A 73 28.79 -20.98 -12.89
C GLY A 73 27.64 -20.86 -13.92
N GLY A 74 26.72 -21.81 -14.07
CA GLY A 74 25.71 -21.84 -15.14
C GLY A 74 24.26 -21.40 -14.79
N GLY A 75 23.96 -21.05 -13.54
CA GLY A 75 22.58 -20.84 -13.07
C GLY A 75 22.02 -19.40 -13.10
N TRP A 76 22.67 -18.44 -13.75
CA TRP A 76 22.28 -17.02 -13.71
C TRP A 76 20.86 -16.76 -14.20
N VAL A 77 20.41 -17.48 -15.22
CA VAL A 77 19.04 -17.31 -15.76
C VAL A 77 18.00 -17.71 -14.71
N LEU A 78 18.23 -18.80 -13.99
CA LEU A 78 17.36 -19.24 -12.91
C LEU A 78 17.35 -18.23 -11.77
N LEU A 79 18.51 -17.72 -11.34
CA LEU A 79 18.60 -16.72 -10.27
C LEU A 79 17.86 -15.42 -10.63
N VAL A 80 18.00 -14.95 -11.87
CA VAL A 80 17.26 -13.78 -12.36
C VAL A 80 15.75 -14.05 -12.38
N ALA A 81 15.32 -15.24 -12.83
CA ALA A 81 13.91 -15.61 -12.83
C ALA A 81 13.34 -15.67 -11.41
N LEU A 82 14.10 -16.22 -10.44
CA LEU A 82 13.71 -16.23 -9.03
C LEU A 82 13.65 -14.82 -8.44
N LEU A 83 14.59 -13.94 -8.78
CA LEU A 83 14.58 -12.55 -8.34
C LEU A 83 13.35 -11.81 -8.87
N LEU A 84 13.04 -11.96 -10.15
CA LEU A 84 11.84 -11.36 -10.77
C LEU A 84 10.56 -11.87 -10.09
N LYS A 85 10.51 -13.16 -9.76
CA LYS A 85 9.40 -13.73 -8.99
C LYS A 85 9.27 -13.08 -7.61
N GLU A 86 10.37 -12.92 -6.88
CA GLU A 86 10.35 -12.30 -5.54
C GLU A 86 9.90 -10.83 -5.61
N ILE A 87 10.38 -10.08 -6.60
CA ILE A 87 9.93 -8.70 -6.87
C ILE A 87 8.43 -8.67 -7.16
N PHE A 88 7.94 -9.56 -8.03
CA PHE A 88 6.52 -9.65 -8.38
C PHE A 88 5.65 -9.97 -7.15
N LEU A 89 6.04 -10.97 -6.34
CA LEU A 89 5.32 -11.31 -5.11
C LEU A 89 5.32 -10.14 -4.12
N GLY A 90 6.47 -9.52 -3.90
CA GLY A 90 6.57 -8.34 -3.03
C GLY A 90 5.67 -7.20 -3.48
N PHE A 91 5.61 -6.93 -4.79
CA PHE A 91 4.73 -5.92 -5.38
C PHE A 91 3.25 -6.26 -5.16
N VAL A 92 2.81 -7.47 -5.47
CA VAL A 92 1.41 -7.89 -5.31
C VAL A 92 0.98 -7.82 -3.84
N LEU A 93 1.82 -8.32 -2.93
CA LEU A 93 1.54 -8.26 -1.49
C LEU A 93 1.45 -6.83 -0.98
N GLY A 94 2.41 -5.97 -1.37
CA GLY A 94 2.40 -4.55 -0.99
C GLY A 94 1.23 -3.79 -1.58
N TRP A 95 0.84 -4.12 -2.81
CA TRP A 95 -0.33 -3.55 -3.46
C TRP A 95 -1.63 -3.95 -2.73
N LEU A 96 -1.83 -5.23 -2.42
CA LEU A 96 -2.98 -5.68 -1.65
C LEU A 96 -3.06 -5.00 -0.27
N ALA A 97 -1.93 -4.93 0.44
CA ALA A 97 -1.86 -4.26 1.74
C ALA A 97 -2.14 -2.76 1.64
N GLY A 98 -1.79 -2.13 0.51
CA GLY A 98 -1.97 -0.70 0.26
C GLY A 98 -3.40 -0.28 -0.04
N LEU A 99 -4.26 -1.18 -0.52
CA LEU A 99 -5.60 -0.83 -1.04
C LEU A 99 -6.46 -0.02 -0.06
N ALA A 100 -6.49 -0.41 1.22
CA ALA A 100 -7.28 0.29 2.23
C ALA A 100 -6.74 1.71 2.49
N PHE A 101 -5.43 1.88 2.50
CA PHE A 101 -4.77 3.17 2.71
C PHE A 101 -5.01 4.12 1.54
N TRP A 102 -4.83 3.63 0.30
CA TRP A 102 -5.09 4.43 -0.90
C TRP A 102 -6.56 4.80 -1.06
N ALA A 103 -7.49 3.94 -0.65
CA ALA A 103 -8.90 4.28 -0.67
C ALA A 103 -9.22 5.45 0.26
N VAL A 104 -8.65 5.46 1.47
CA VAL A 104 -8.82 6.54 2.45
C VAL A 104 -8.16 7.83 1.98
N GLU A 105 -6.94 7.77 1.45
CA GLU A 105 -6.22 8.91 0.88
C GLU A 105 -6.99 9.52 -0.30
N SER A 106 -7.45 8.67 -1.22
CA SER A 106 -8.25 9.09 -2.37
C SER A 106 -9.59 9.71 -1.96
N ALA A 107 -10.23 9.21 -0.90
CA ALA A 107 -11.43 9.82 -0.36
C ALA A 107 -11.19 11.25 0.16
N GLY A 108 -10.06 11.49 0.83
CA GLY A 108 -9.64 12.82 1.24
C GLY A 108 -9.38 13.75 0.05
N LEU A 109 -8.77 13.23 -1.02
CA LEU A 109 -8.58 13.97 -2.27
C LEU A 109 -9.92 14.36 -2.91
N PHE A 110 -10.91 13.44 -2.92
CA PHE A 110 -12.27 13.74 -3.40
C PHE A 110 -12.93 14.86 -2.60
N ILE A 111 -12.80 14.84 -1.27
CA ILE A 111 -13.32 15.90 -0.39
C ILE A 111 -12.65 17.23 -0.72
N ASP A 112 -11.32 17.26 -0.88
CA ASP A 112 -10.56 18.46 -1.20
C ASP A 112 -10.94 19.05 -2.57
N ASN A 113 -11.14 18.20 -3.57
CA ASN A 113 -11.61 18.64 -4.89
C ASN A 113 -13.01 19.26 -4.81
N GLN A 114 -13.93 18.65 -4.04
CA GLN A 114 -15.30 19.14 -3.92
C GLN A 114 -15.39 20.48 -3.17
N ARG A 115 -14.56 20.69 -2.16
CA ARG A 115 -14.53 21.98 -1.43
C ARG A 115 -13.71 23.06 -2.14
N GLY A 116 -13.02 22.74 -3.24
CA GLY A 116 -12.20 23.67 -4.02
C GLY A 116 -10.83 23.96 -3.44
N ALA A 117 -10.35 23.17 -2.48
CA ALA A 117 -9.01 23.31 -1.87
C ALA A 117 -7.89 23.07 -2.89
N SER A 118 -8.12 22.26 -3.91
CA SER A 118 -7.20 22.01 -5.01
C SER A 118 -6.90 23.27 -5.86
N GLN A 119 -7.78 24.28 -5.82
CA GLN A 119 -7.53 25.55 -6.53
C GLN A 119 -6.44 26.40 -5.85
N ALA A 120 -6.23 26.22 -4.55
CA ALA A 120 -5.12 26.88 -3.84
C ALA A 120 -3.76 26.34 -4.27
N SER A 121 -3.66 25.06 -4.62
CA SER A 121 -2.43 24.43 -5.11
C SER A 121 -2.08 24.80 -6.55
N LEU A 122 -3.07 25.19 -7.36
CA LEU A 122 -2.83 25.77 -8.69
C LEU A 122 -2.11 27.13 -8.64
N SER A 123 -2.09 27.78 -7.47
CA SER A 123 -1.43 29.08 -7.27
C SER A 123 0.07 28.95 -7.03
N ASP A 124 0.60 27.75 -6.83
CA ASP A 124 2.03 27.48 -6.67
C ASP A 124 2.54 26.41 -7.65
N PRO A 125 2.78 26.79 -8.92
CA PRO A 125 3.26 25.87 -9.95
C PRO A 125 4.70 25.39 -9.72
N LEU A 126 5.43 25.92 -8.73
CA LEU A 126 6.80 25.55 -8.43
C LEU A 126 6.90 24.31 -7.53
N SER A 127 5.88 24.01 -6.74
CA SER A 127 5.87 22.84 -5.85
C SER A 127 5.55 21.53 -6.57
N GLY A 128 4.92 21.57 -7.75
CA GLY A 128 4.67 20.40 -8.62
C GLY A 128 3.76 19.31 -8.03
N ASP A 129 3.56 19.30 -6.73
CA ASP A 129 2.76 18.32 -6.02
C ASP A 129 1.34 18.85 -5.79
N GLN A 130 0.37 18.22 -6.42
CA GLN A 130 -1.04 18.38 -6.05
C GLN A 130 -1.27 17.67 -4.69
N SER A 131 -0.76 18.27 -3.62
CA SER A 131 -0.97 17.72 -2.29
C SER A 131 -2.41 17.96 -1.85
N SER A 132 -3.12 16.88 -1.49
CA SER A 132 -4.40 16.95 -0.80
C SER A 132 -4.14 16.97 0.72
N PRO A 133 -4.31 18.11 1.40
CA PRO A 133 -4.09 18.18 2.85
C PRO A 133 -5.00 17.22 3.62
N THR A 134 -6.26 17.08 3.19
CA THR A 134 -7.20 16.14 3.82
C THR A 134 -6.81 14.69 3.53
N GLY A 135 -6.40 14.38 2.29
CA GLY A 135 -5.92 13.05 1.93
C GLY A 135 -4.70 12.64 2.73
N ALA A 136 -3.70 13.52 2.83
CA ALA A 136 -2.50 13.28 3.63
C ALA A 136 -2.81 13.08 5.13
N PHE A 137 -3.69 13.92 5.70
CA PHE A 137 -4.14 13.79 7.09
C PHE A 137 -4.86 12.45 7.32
N MET A 138 -5.79 12.07 6.44
CA MET A 138 -6.52 10.81 6.54
C MET A 138 -5.58 9.60 6.39
N LEU A 139 -4.62 9.65 5.47
CA LEU A 139 -3.61 8.61 5.31
C LEU A 139 -2.76 8.45 6.57
N GLN A 140 -2.22 9.55 7.12
CA GLN A 140 -1.38 9.52 8.32
C GLN A 140 -2.16 9.00 9.53
N SER A 141 -3.42 9.41 9.70
CA SER A 141 -4.29 8.94 10.77
C SER A 141 -4.59 7.44 10.63
N THR A 142 -4.81 6.96 9.41
CA THR A 142 -5.01 5.54 9.11
C THR A 142 -3.74 4.73 9.39
N CYS A 143 -2.56 5.26 9.04
CA CYS A 143 -1.28 4.64 9.40
C CYS A 143 -1.12 4.54 10.91
N TYR A 144 -1.44 5.61 11.65
CA TYR A 144 -1.39 5.58 13.11
C TYR A 144 -2.32 4.49 13.68
N ALA A 145 -3.58 4.43 13.22
CA ALA A 145 -4.54 3.42 13.66
C ALA A 145 -4.06 1.99 13.35
N PHE A 146 -3.44 1.79 12.19
CA PHE A 146 -2.86 0.52 11.77
C PHE A 146 -1.76 0.03 12.71
N PHE A 147 -0.82 0.90 13.10
CA PHE A 147 0.22 0.54 14.05
C PHE A 147 -0.32 0.39 15.48
N ALA A 148 -1.22 1.27 15.91
CA ALA A 148 -1.80 1.26 17.25
C ALA A 148 -2.71 0.05 17.52
N SER A 149 -3.42 -0.45 16.49
CA SER A 149 -4.27 -1.65 16.59
C SER A 149 -3.51 -2.97 16.63
N GLY A 150 -2.20 -2.96 16.39
CA GLY A 150 -1.40 -4.20 16.25
C GLY A 150 -1.59 -4.91 14.90
N ALA A 151 -2.35 -4.35 13.97
CA ALA A 151 -2.57 -4.91 12.63
C ALA A 151 -1.26 -5.08 11.85
N PHE A 152 -0.27 -4.23 12.11
CA PHE A 152 1.08 -4.37 11.54
C PHE A 152 1.72 -5.71 11.91
N ALA A 153 1.65 -6.13 13.18
CA ALA A 153 2.22 -7.41 13.61
C ALA A 153 1.51 -8.61 12.96
N ALA A 154 0.17 -8.55 12.87
CA ALA A 154 -0.61 -9.56 12.17
C ALA A 154 -0.23 -9.65 10.69
N MET A 155 -0.08 -8.51 10.02
CA MET A 155 0.35 -8.44 8.63
C MET A 155 1.76 -9.02 8.43
N LEU A 156 2.71 -8.75 9.33
CA LEU A 156 4.05 -9.38 9.27
C LEU A 156 3.97 -10.90 9.37
N GLY A 157 3.12 -11.43 10.25
CA GLY A 157 2.86 -12.87 10.34
C GLY A 157 2.37 -13.46 9.02
N LEU A 158 1.46 -12.74 8.33
CA LEU A 158 0.98 -13.14 7.01
C LEU A 158 2.07 -13.09 5.94
N ILE A 159 2.94 -12.06 5.95
CA ILE A 159 4.07 -11.97 5.02
C ILE A 159 5.03 -13.13 5.24
N TYR A 160 5.35 -13.46 6.48
CA TYR A 160 6.23 -14.60 6.80
C TYR A 160 5.63 -15.91 6.32
N SER A 161 4.33 -16.13 6.47
CA SER A 161 3.66 -17.32 5.94
C SER A 161 3.77 -17.45 4.42
N THR A 162 3.99 -16.33 3.68
CA THR A 162 4.22 -16.40 2.24
C THR A 162 5.54 -17.06 1.86
N TYR A 163 6.55 -17.03 2.72
CA TYR A 163 7.81 -17.72 2.46
C TYR A 163 7.67 -19.23 2.62
N GLU A 164 6.75 -19.68 3.47
CA GLU A 164 6.41 -21.11 3.63
C GLU A 164 5.57 -21.60 2.43
N CYS A 165 4.60 -20.79 1.99
CA CYS A 165 3.72 -21.16 0.88
C CYS A 165 4.38 -21.06 -0.48
N TRP A 166 5.31 -20.10 -0.64
CA TRP A 166 6.03 -19.83 -1.88
C TRP A 166 7.51 -19.71 -1.59
N PRO A 167 8.21 -20.85 -1.47
CA PRO A 167 9.64 -20.87 -1.18
C PRO A 167 10.43 -20.07 -2.21
N VAL A 168 11.51 -19.44 -1.75
CA VAL A 168 12.35 -18.59 -2.62
C VAL A 168 12.97 -19.39 -3.76
N GLY A 169 13.31 -20.66 -3.51
CA GLY A 169 13.93 -21.56 -4.48
C GLY A 169 12.99 -22.08 -5.58
N GLU A 170 11.68 -21.86 -5.49
CA GLU A 170 10.71 -22.37 -6.46
C GLU A 170 10.19 -21.26 -7.37
N LEU A 171 9.93 -21.58 -8.64
CA LEU A 171 9.28 -20.64 -9.57
C LEU A 171 7.77 -20.57 -9.29
N LEU A 172 7.14 -19.46 -9.69
CA LEU A 172 5.69 -19.34 -9.65
C LEU A 172 5.04 -20.39 -10.57
N PRO A 173 3.97 -21.07 -10.09
CA PRO A 173 3.24 -21.98 -10.94
C PRO A 173 2.61 -21.24 -12.12
N SER A 174 2.71 -21.80 -13.31
CA SER A 174 2.09 -21.24 -14.53
C SER A 174 0.57 -21.08 -14.40
N ALA A 175 -0.05 -21.82 -13.48
CA ALA A 175 -1.47 -21.73 -13.18
C ALA A 175 -1.93 -20.33 -12.76
N LEU A 176 -1.06 -19.50 -12.15
CA LEU A 176 -1.38 -18.13 -11.80
C LEU A 176 -1.73 -17.26 -13.03
N PHE A 177 -1.05 -17.51 -14.16
CA PHE A 177 -1.23 -16.74 -15.39
C PHE A 177 -2.28 -17.36 -16.33
N THR A 178 -2.62 -18.64 -16.15
CA THR A 178 -3.54 -19.37 -17.04
C THR A 178 -4.96 -19.44 -16.48
N LYS A 179 -5.15 -19.30 -15.15
CA LYS A 179 -6.48 -19.30 -14.54
C LYS A 179 -7.20 -17.97 -14.82
N PRO A 180 -8.37 -17.97 -15.47
CA PRO A 180 -9.11 -16.74 -15.79
C PRO A 180 -9.54 -15.96 -14.54
N GLY A 181 -9.64 -16.62 -13.38
CA GLY A 181 -10.02 -16.00 -12.12
C GLY A 181 -8.98 -15.02 -11.55
N ALA A 182 -7.70 -15.14 -11.91
CA ALA A 182 -6.66 -14.25 -11.39
C ALA A 182 -6.86 -12.80 -11.87
N ALA A 183 -7.16 -12.58 -13.15
CA ALA A 183 -7.44 -11.24 -13.68
C ALA A 183 -8.71 -10.63 -13.05
N LEU A 184 -9.75 -11.42 -12.85
CA LEU A 184 -10.98 -10.99 -12.18
C LEU A 184 -10.71 -10.59 -10.72
N PHE A 185 -9.89 -11.35 -10.00
CA PHE A 185 -9.51 -11.01 -8.63
C PHE A 185 -8.91 -9.61 -8.54
N PHE A 186 -7.93 -9.26 -9.37
CA PHE A 186 -7.34 -7.92 -9.37
C PHE A 186 -8.36 -6.85 -9.76
N GLY A 187 -9.22 -7.13 -10.75
CA GLY A 187 -10.32 -6.24 -11.16
C GLY A 187 -11.31 -5.95 -10.03
N GLU A 188 -11.72 -6.99 -9.30
CA GLU A 188 -12.62 -6.86 -8.15
C GLU A 188 -11.99 -6.05 -7.02
N ARG A 189 -10.68 -6.21 -6.74
CA ARG A 189 -9.97 -5.43 -5.73
C ARG A 189 -9.86 -3.95 -6.11
N MET A 190 -9.60 -3.65 -7.39
CA MET A 190 -9.61 -2.26 -7.88
C MET A 190 -11.00 -1.64 -7.84
N ALA A 191 -12.04 -2.38 -8.23
CA ALA A 191 -13.42 -1.93 -8.11
C ALA A 191 -13.81 -1.68 -6.64
N GLY A 192 -13.37 -2.57 -5.74
CA GLY A 192 -13.54 -2.41 -4.29
C GLY A 192 -12.88 -1.14 -3.75
N LEU A 193 -11.65 -0.83 -4.17
CA LEU A 193 -10.96 0.41 -3.82
C LEU A 193 -11.77 1.63 -4.26
N ALA A 194 -12.21 1.65 -5.53
CA ALA A 194 -13.00 2.76 -6.06
C ALA A 194 -14.33 2.93 -5.31
N ALA A 195 -15.05 1.83 -5.07
CA ALA A 195 -16.29 1.84 -4.31
C ALA A 195 -16.09 2.36 -2.89
N LEU A 196 -15.03 1.93 -2.22
CA LEU A 196 -14.68 2.35 -0.87
C LEU A 196 -14.34 3.84 -0.82
N THR A 197 -13.55 4.33 -1.78
CA THR A 197 -13.23 5.77 -1.92
C THR A 197 -14.50 6.62 -1.99
N VAL A 198 -15.46 6.21 -2.85
CA VAL A 198 -16.73 6.90 -2.97
C VAL A 198 -17.55 6.80 -1.68
N LEU A 199 -17.63 5.62 -1.08
CA LEU A 199 -18.42 5.40 0.16
C LEU A 199 -17.91 6.27 1.32
N ILE A 200 -16.60 6.34 1.49
CA ILE A 200 -15.97 7.16 2.55
C ILE A 200 -16.20 8.64 2.31
N SER A 201 -16.05 9.13 1.08
CA SER A 201 -16.21 10.55 0.76
C SER A 201 -17.66 11.00 0.63
N ALA A 202 -18.60 10.08 0.35
CA ALA A 202 -20.00 10.37 0.01
C ALA A 202 -20.71 11.32 0.98
N PRO A 203 -20.69 11.15 2.33
CA PRO A 203 -21.46 12.03 3.22
C PRO A 203 -20.98 13.48 3.14
N ILE A 204 -19.69 13.72 3.03
CA ILE A 204 -19.11 15.06 2.96
C ILE A 204 -19.32 15.66 1.58
N VAL A 205 -19.13 14.88 0.52
CA VAL A 205 -19.35 15.31 -0.87
C VAL A 205 -20.82 15.69 -1.10
N LEU A 206 -21.76 14.87 -0.62
CA LEU A 206 -23.19 15.15 -0.70
C LEU A 206 -23.56 16.46 0.04
N ALA A 207 -23.01 16.66 1.23
CA ALA A 207 -23.25 17.91 1.97
C ALA A 207 -22.71 19.15 1.23
N CYS A 208 -21.53 19.05 0.60
CA CYS A 208 -20.99 20.10 -0.25
C CYS A 208 -21.87 20.36 -1.47
N LEU A 209 -22.42 19.31 -2.11
CA LEU A 209 -23.37 19.45 -3.22
C LEU A 209 -24.67 20.14 -2.79
N PHE A 210 -25.19 19.82 -1.61
CA PHE A 210 -26.36 20.53 -1.07
C PHE A 210 -26.04 22.01 -0.79
N ALA A 211 -24.85 22.32 -0.28
CA ALA A 211 -24.41 23.70 -0.12
C ALA A 211 -24.33 24.44 -1.46
N ASP A 212 -23.79 23.81 -2.51
CA ASP A 212 -23.75 24.38 -3.86
C ASP A 212 -25.17 24.61 -4.41
N ALA A 213 -26.09 23.67 -4.23
CA ALA A 213 -27.49 23.82 -4.65
C ALA A 213 -28.19 24.97 -3.92
N ALA A 214 -28.02 25.09 -2.61
CA ALA A 214 -28.58 26.18 -1.81
C ALA A 214 -28.03 27.55 -2.25
N LEU A 215 -26.71 27.64 -2.45
CA LEU A 215 -26.08 28.87 -2.92
C LEU A 215 -26.49 29.21 -4.36
N GLY A 216 -26.72 28.22 -5.23
CA GLY A 216 -27.25 28.39 -6.56
C GLY A 216 -28.68 28.98 -6.54
N LEU A 217 -29.52 28.57 -5.59
CA LEU A 217 -30.83 29.18 -5.37
C LEU A 217 -30.71 30.64 -4.90
N VAL A 218 -29.81 30.92 -3.96
CA VAL A 218 -29.54 32.30 -3.49
C VAL A 218 -29.11 33.18 -4.65
N ASN A 219 -28.27 32.71 -5.56
CA ASN A 219 -27.81 33.43 -6.73
C ASN A 219 -28.99 33.84 -7.65
N ARG A 220 -30.04 33.02 -7.71
CA ARG A 220 -31.23 33.33 -8.52
C ARG A 220 -32.03 34.52 -7.97
N PHE A 221 -32.04 34.68 -6.64
CA PHE A 221 -32.76 35.78 -5.99
C PHE A 221 -31.90 37.03 -5.77
N ALA A 222 -30.61 36.86 -5.65
CA ALA A 222 -29.64 37.93 -5.40
C ALA A 222 -28.43 37.83 -6.36
N PRO A 223 -28.61 38.10 -7.66
CA PRO A 223 -27.53 37.90 -8.66
C PRO A 223 -26.37 38.88 -8.49
N GLN A 224 -26.50 39.88 -7.62
CA GLN A 224 -25.42 40.82 -7.28
C GLN A 224 -24.36 40.19 -6.35
N LEU A 225 -24.69 39.07 -5.67
CA LEU A 225 -23.75 38.34 -4.85
C LEU A 225 -22.87 37.44 -5.75
N ASN A 226 -21.56 37.59 -5.63
CA ASN A 226 -20.63 36.66 -6.29
C ASN A 226 -20.63 35.32 -5.54
N VAL A 227 -21.63 34.48 -5.81
CA VAL A 227 -21.85 33.19 -5.14
C VAL A 227 -20.69 32.26 -5.31
N TYR A 228 -19.94 32.36 -6.42
CA TYR A 228 -18.73 31.53 -6.63
C TYR A 228 -17.66 31.77 -5.53
N VAL A 229 -17.42 33.05 -5.18
CA VAL A 229 -16.46 33.40 -4.13
C VAL A 229 -16.93 32.94 -2.74
N ILE A 230 -18.25 33.05 -2.48
CA ILE A 230 -18.86 32.68 -1.19
C ILE A 230 -18.93 31.14 -1.04
N SER A 231 -19.07 30.40 -2.14
CA SER A 231 -19.25 28.95 -2.10
C SER A 231 -18.01 28.22 -1.52
N MET A 232 -16.81 28.70 -1.81
CA MET A 232 -15.57 28.05 -1.32
C MET A 232 -15.45 28.06 0.20
N PRO A 233 -15.55 29.21 0.91
CA PRO A 233 -15.49 29.22 2.38
C PRO A 233 -16.63 28.42 3.02
N VAL A 234 -17.84 28.46 2.45
CA VAL A 234 -19.00 27.72 2.96
C VAL A 234 -18.75 26.22 2.86
N LYS A 235 -18.31 25.72 1.70
CA LYS A 235 -17.99 24.30 1.53
C LYS A 235 -16.82 23.85 2.40
N CYS A 236 -15.79 24.69 2.54
CA CYS A 236 -14.71 24.39 3.47
C CYS A 236 -15.20 24.25 4.91
N GLY A 237 -16.08 25.17 5.35
CA GLY A 237 -16.70 25.10 6.69
C GLY A 237 -17.53 23.83 6.89
N VAL A 238 -18.42 23.52 5.94
CA VAL A 238 -19.28 22.34 5.97
C VAL A 238 -18.43 21.05 5.97
N ALA A 239 -17.47 20.95 5.07
CA ALA A 239 -16.61 19.77 4.98
C ALA A 239 -15.77 19.56 6.25
N SER A 240 -15.17 20.63 6.80
CA SER A 240 -14.38 20.54 8.03
C SER A 240 -15.22 20.18 9.24
N PHE A 241 -16.42 20.75 9.35
CA PHE A 241 -17.38 20.44 10.42
C PHE A 241 -17.78 18.96 10.37
N LEU A 242 -18.19 18.47 9.21
CA LEU A 242 -18.59 17.08 9.06
C LEU A 242 -17.41 16.12 9.27
N LEU A 243 -16.23 16.45 8.78
CA LEU A 243 -15.04 15.63 8.97
C LEU A 243 -14.73 15.44 10.45
N LEU A 244 -14.90 16.48 11.29
CA LEU A 244 -14.66 16.41 12.72
C LEU A 244 -15.51 15.31 13.39
N PHE A 245 -16.80 15.22 13.04
CA PHE A 245 -17.71 14.23 13.62
C PHE A 245 -17.59 12.85 12.96
N TYR A 246 -17.35 12.84 11.66
CA TYR A 246 -17.26 11.61 10.89
C TYR A 246 -15.92 10.88 11.06
N PHE A 247 -14.88 11.60 11.48
CA PHE A 247 -13.52 11.07 11.59
C PHE A 247 -13.42 9.85 12.50
N ALA A 248 -14.11 9.86 13.64
CA ALA A 248 -14.09 8.71 14.56
C ALA A 248 -14.68 7.44 13.92
N VAL A 249 -15.76 7.61 13.16
CA VAL A 249 -16.39 6.49 12.42
C VAL A 249 -15.44 5.96 11.33
N LEU A 250 -14.77 6.87 10.62
CA LEU A 250 -13.78 6.50 9.59
C LEU A 250 -12.62 5.68 10.16
N MET A 251 -12.12 6.06 11.34
CA MET A 251 -11.01 5.34 11.97
C MET A 251 -11.41 3.95 12.46
N THR A 252 -12.65 3.78 12.93
CA THR A 252 -13.18 2.47 13.33
C THR A 252 -13.34 1.56 12.10
N ASP A 253 -13.94 2.08 11.04
CA ASP A 253 -14.11 1.33 9.78
C ASP A 253 -12.75 0.95 9.14
N ALA A 254 -11.77 1.84 9.18
CA ALA A 254 -10.42 1.56 8.69
C ALA A 254 -9.76 0.40 9.48
N ALA A 255 -9.90 0.37 10.80
CA ALA A 255 -9.34 -0.69 11.63
C ALA A 255 -9.95 -2.08 11.30
N GLU A 256 -11.25 -2.16 11.06
CA GLU A 256 -11.93 -3.39 10.65
C GLU A 256 -11.44 -3.89 9.28
N ARG A 257 -11.12 -2.99 8.37
CA ARG A 257 -10.64 -3.32 7.02
C ARG A 257 -9.23 -3.88 6.98
N PHE A 258 -8.41 -3.61 7.98
CA PHE A 258 -7.08 -4.24 8.08
C PHE A 258 -7.16 -5.76 8.23
N ALA A 259 -8.24 -6.27 8.81
CA ALA A 259 -8.51 -7.70 8.87
C ALA A 259 -8.79 -8.31 7.47
N ALA A 260 -9.30 -7.51 6.53
CA ALA A 260 -9.58 -7.97 5.17
C ALA A 260 -8.33 -8.36 4.39
N PHE A 261 -7.15 -7.78 4.70
CA PHE A 261 -5.88 -8.16 4.07
C PHE A 261 -5.58 -9.65 4.22
N GLY A 262 -5.85 -10.24 5.39
CA GLY A 262 -5.68 -11.68 5.61
C GLY A 262 -6.59 -12.52 4.72
N ILE A 263 -7.83 -12.08 4.48
CA ILE A 263 -8.79 -12.74 3.60
C ILE A 263 -8.34 -12.62 2.14
N ASP A 264 -7.86 -11.45 1.74
CA ASP A 264 -7.38 -11.19 0.38
C ASP A 264 -6.14 -12.04 0.07
N LEU A 265 -5.22 -12.17 1.02
CA LEU A 265 -4.06 -13.03 0.89
C LEU A 265 -4.46 -14.51 0.80
N ALA A 266 -5.40 -14.97 1.62
CA ALA A 266 -5.91 -16.34 1.56
C ALA A 266 -6.58 -16.64 0.21
N THR A 267 -7.35 -15.68 -0.32
CA THR A 267 -7.97 -15.78 -1.64
C THR A 267 -6.93 -15.80 -2.74
N PHE A 268 -5.93 -14.94 -2.67
CA PHE A 268 -4.80 -14.92 -3.63
C PHE A 268 -4.03 -16.24 -3.60
N ARG A 269 -3.78 -16.80 -2.41
CA ARG A 269 -3.14 -18.10 -2.25
C ARG A 269 -3.89 -19.24 -2.94
N ALA A 270 -5.24 -19.19 -3.00
CA ALA A 270 -6.04 -20.20 -3.66
C ALA A 270 -5.83 -20.28 -5.19
N PHE A 271 -5.28 -19.24 -5.81
CA PHE A 271 -4.89 -19.26 -7.23
C PHE A 271 -3.55 -19.96 -7.46
N ILE A 272 -2.77 -20.18 -6.41
CA ILE A 272 -1.45 -20.81 -6.46
C ILE A 272 -1.58 -22.14 -5.71
N PRO A 273 -1.58 -23.28 -6.40
CA PRO A 273 -1.72 -24.60 -5.80
C PRO A 273 -0.50 -24.98 -4.95
#